data_ef084b160d6f3010039d8cd9e6f5c3ac
#
_entry.id   ef084b160d6f3010039d8cd9e6f5c3ac
#
_cell.length_a   1.000
_cell.length_b   1.000
_cell.length_c   1.000
_cell.angle_alpha   90.00
_cell.angle_beta   90.00
_cell.angle_gamma   90.00
#
_symmetry.space_group_name_H-M   'P 1'
#
loop_
_entity.id
_entity.type
_entity.pdbx_description
1 polymer ?
#
loop_
_entity_poly.entity_id
_entity_poly.type
_entity_poly.pdbx_seq_one_letter_code
_entity_poly.pdbx_strand_id
1 'polypeptide(L)'
;MDMELSGRLKKLPPYLFADLRRVEAEARARGVKVIRIAIGDPDNPTPDPVVEELCRAVRDPADANRHRYGCDVPVEQFPQAVRNFCKRRYGVTLREDQVVTTSGSKDAIAQFALAVLNPGDLAIAPSPGYPTYNIGHVFAGAVTYQVPLLRSNGFLVDFDAIPLEVRRLAKVLWLNYPNNPTTAVADLDFFRRAVEFGRRNNILICHDNAYGENTYDGYQAPSILQVEGADEVAVEFFSLSKAFNMTGWRVGFLAGNASAVRGLRAVKDNSDNGTLRAIQFAAAKALDSYERIVPPINAVYQKRRDLVIDALNASGWNLEKPKATIYVWAPVPGKYRGSSAAFAADLLERTGVIVTPGLGYGQWGEGFFRISLTYPDDVLTEAMNRIVKTKG
;
A
#
# COMPACT_ATOMS: atom_id res chain seq x y z
N MET A 1 7.26 -13.28 -36.34
CA MET A 1 6.19 -12.24 -36.39
C MET A 1 6.36 -11.39 -35.14
N ASP A 2 6.84 -10.16 -35.29
CA ASP A 2 6.92 -9.24 -34.14
C ASP A 2 5.52 -8.69 -33.89
N MET A 3 4.93 -9.04 -32.76
CA MET A 3 3.60 -8.57 -32.37
C MET A 3 3.70 -7.18 -31.73
N GLU A 4 2.98 -6.22 -32.26
CA GLU A 4 2.89 -4.89 -31.64
C GLU A 4 2.04 -4.95 -30.37
N LEU A 5 2.62 -4.51 -29.23
CA LEU A 5 1.91 -4.42 -27.97
C LEU A 5 0.88 -3.29 -28.00
N SER A 6 -0.19 -3.43 -27.21
CA SER A 6 -1.23 -2.40 -27.12
C SER A 6 -0.65 -1.04 -26.70
N GLY A 7 -1.20 0.05 -27.25
CA GLY A 7 -0.75 1.40 -26.91
C GLY A 7 -0.85 1.75 -25.42
N ARG A 8 -1.71 1.05 -24.68
CA ARG A 8 -1.79 1.19 -23.20
C ARG A 8 -0.52 0.73 -22.51
N LEU A 9 0.05 -0.41 -22.91
CA LEU A 9 1.30 -0.93 -22.32
C LEU A 9 2.49 0.00 -22.58
N LYS A 10 2.51 0.71 -23.72
CA LYS A 10 3.53 1.71 -24.05
C LYS A 10 3.47 2.94 -23.12
N LYS A 11 2.35 3.19 -22.43
CA LYS A 11 2.15 4.29 -21.46
C LYS A 11 2.53 3.92 -20.03
N LEU A 12 2.82 2.63 -19.75
CA LEU A 12 3.24 2.23 -18.42
C LEU A 12 4.61 2.83 -18.09
N PRO A 13 4.79 3.40 -16.90
CA PRO A 13 6.12 3.80 -16.43
C PRO A 13 7.02 2.57 -16.29
N PRO A 14 8.34 2.73 -16.39
CA PRO A 14 9.28 1.67 -16.06
C PRO A 14 8.96 1.06 -14.68
N TYR A 15 9.03 -0.26 -14.57
CA TYR A 15 8.73 -0.91 -13.29
C TYR A 15 9.88 -0.69 -12.31
N LEU A 16 9.68 0.22 -11.36
CA LEU A 16 10.66 0.68 -10.37
C LEU A 16 11.53 -0.45 -9.77
N PHE A 17 10.90 -1.56 -9.39
CA PHE A 17 11.63 -2.68 -8.76
C PHE A 17 12.43 -3.52 -9.77
N ALA A 18 12.14 -3.45 -11.06
CA ALA A 18 12.98 -4.09 -12.09
C ALA A 18 14.31 -3.34 -12.25
N ASP A 19 14.27 -2.01 -12.27
CA ASP A 19 15.47 -1.19 -12.31
C ASP A 19 16.35 -1.39 -11.08
N LEU A 20 15.76 -1.45 -9.89
CA LEU A 20 16.49 -1.75 -8.66
C LEU A 20 17.18 -3.13 -8.71
N ARG A 21 16.52 -4.16 -9.25
CA ARG A 21 17.13 -5.49 -9.43
C ARG A 21 18.29 -5.48 -10.43
N ARG A 22 18.15 -4.75 -11.53
CA ARG A 22 19.21 -4.58 -12.54
C ARG A 22 20.44 -3.90 -11.93
N VAL A 23 20.25 -2.77 -11.26
CA VAL A 23 21.31 -2.01 -10.60
C VAL A 23 22.00 -2.86 -9.51
N GLU A 24 21.25 -3.65 -8.74
CA GLU A 24 21.79 -4.60 -7.77
C GLU A 24 22.68 -5.67 -8.45
N ALA A 25 22.19 -6.27 -9.54
CA ALA A 25 22.92 -7.31 -10.26
C ALA A 25 24.24 -6.75 -10.84
N GLU A 26 24.22 -5.56 -11.43
CA GLU A 26 25.39 -4.88 -11.96
C GLU A 26 26.43 -4.55 -10.86
N ALA A 27 25.98 -4.07 -9.69
CA ALA A 27 26.86 -3.80 -8.56
C ALA A 27 27.51 -5.09 -8.02
N ARG A 28 26.72 -6.17 -7.87
CA ARG A 28 27.24 -7.48 -7.45
C ARG A 28 28.24 -8.05 -8.43
N ALA A 29 28.02 -7.89 -9.74
CA ALA A 29 28.96 -8.32 -10.77
C ALA A 29 30.33 -7.59 -10.69
N ARG A 30 30.35 -6.36 -10.16
CA ARG A 30 31.57 -5.59 -9.86
C ARG A 30 32.20 -5.95 -8.51
N GLY A 31 31.67 -6.95 -7.78
CA GLY A 31 32.18 -7.39 -6.48
C GLY A 31 31.70 -6.54 -5.29
N VAL A 32 30.74 -5.64 -5.48
CA VAL A 32 30.18 -4.84 -4.38
C VAL A 32 29.33 -5.74 -3.45
N LYS A 33 29.60 -5.70 -2.13
CA LYS A 33 28.76 -6.36 -1.13
C LYS A 33 27.48 -5.54 -0.92
N VAL A 34 26.46 -5.85 -1.69
CA VAL A 34 25.19 -5.11 -1.72
C VAL A 34 24.28 -5.47 -0.55
N ILE A 35 23.74 -4.45 0.11
CA ILE A 35 22.60 -4.54 1.07
C ILE A 35 21.45 -3.75 0.46
N ARG A 36 20.33 -4.44 0.18
CA ARG A 36 19.13 -3.81 -0.34
C ARG A 36 18.11 -3.61 0.78
N ILE A 37 17.72 -2.37 1.07
CA ILE A 37 16.69 -1.98 2.03
C ILE A 37 15.58 -1.15 1.34
N ALA A 38 15.25 -1.50 0.12
CA ALA A 38 14.37 -0.73 -0.77
C ALA A 38 12.93 -1.26 -0.85
N ILE A 39 12.75 -2.60 -0.76
CA ILE A 39 11.46 -3.25 -1.02
C ILE A 39 10.72 -3.50 0.29
N GLY A 40 9.45 -3.10 0.35
CA GLY A 40 8.57 -3.34 1.49
C GLY A 40 7.91 -4.72 1.43
N ASP A 41 8.68 -5.75 1.76
CA ASP A 41 8.23 -7.14 1.83
C ASP A 41 8.57 -7.71 3.22
N PRO A 42 7.59 -7.87 4.12
CA PRO A 42 7.78 -8.45 5.45
C PRO A 42 8.64 -9.70 5.44
N ASP A 43 9.72 -9.70 6.23
CA ASP A 43 10.69 -10.79 6.34
C ASP A 43 10.32 -11.84 7.38
N ASN A 44 9.44 -11.48 8.33
CA ASN A 44 8.97 -12.43 9.33
C ASN A 44 7.90 -13.34 8.75
N PRO A 45 7.83 -14.61 9.20
CA PRO A 45 6.82 -15.55 8.73
C PRO A 45 5.40 -15.12 9.10
N THR A 46 4.43 -15.62 8.34
CA THR A 46 3.01 -15.57 8.75
C THR A 46 2.84 -16.32 10.06
N PRO A 47 2.08 -15.79 11.03
CA PRO A 47 1.88 -16.43 12.35
C PRO A 47 1.31 -17.84 12.26
N ASP A 48 1.86 -18.77 13.07
CA ASP A 48 1.52 -20.20 13.05
C ASP A 48 0.01 -20.50 13.07
N PRO A 49 -0.83 -19.85 13.91
CA PRO A 49 -2.27 -20.14 13.90
C PRO A 49 -2.97 -19.89 12.55
N VAL A 50 -2.43 -18.98 11.73
CA VAL A 50 -2.92 -18.68 10.38
C VAL A 50 -2.44 -19.75 9.39
N VAL A 51 -1.18 -20.19 9.52
CA VAL A 51 -0.60 -21.28 8.71
C VAL A 51 -1.31 -22.60 8.98
N GLU A 52 -1.55 -22.91 10.26
CA GLU A 52 -2.28 -24.12 10.68
C GLU A 52 -3.69 -24.16 10.10
N GLU A 53 -4.40 -23.01 10.12
CA GLU A 53 -5.75 -22.93 9.55
C GLU A 53 -5.74 -23.13 8.03
N LEU A 54 -4.74 -22.61 7.30
CA LEU A 54 -4.56 -22.92 5.87
C LEU A 54 -4.40 -24.43 5.66
N CYS A 55 -3.48 -25.06 6.41
CA CYS A 55 -3.20 -26.49 6.30
C CYS A 55 -4.44 -27.33 6.63
N ARG A 56 -5.20 -26.93 7.64
CA ARG A 56 -6.47 -27.57 8.00
C ARG A 56 -7.46 -27.46 6.84
N ALA A 57 -7.73 -26.25 6.37
CA ALA A 57 -8.75 -25.97 5.36
C ALA A 57 -8.45 -26.64 4.01
N VAL A 58 -7.18 -26.67 3.58
CA VAL A 58 -6.81 -27.30 2.31
C VAL A 58 -6.94 -28.85 2.35
N ARG A 59 -6.87 -29.46 3.56
CA ARG A 59 -6.94 -30.90 3.74
C ARG A 59 -8.30 -31.41 4.25
N ASP A 60 -9.22 -30.51 4.60
CA ASP A 60 -10.47 -30.85 5.25
C ASP A 60 -11.35 -31.75 4.36
N PRO A 61 -11.53 -33.04 4.69
CA PRO A 61 -12.36 -33.96 3.87
C PRO A 61 -13.86 -33.64 3.98
N ALA A 62 -14.28 -32.93 5.02
CA ALA A 62 -15.68 -32.54 5.20
C ALA A 62 -16.11 -31.39 4.28
N ASP A 63 -15.17 -30.55 3.82
CA ASP A 63 -15.46 -29.55 2.79
C ASP A 63 -15.25 -30.14 1.39
N ALA A 64 -16.32 -30.63 0.78
CA ALA A 64 -16.30 -31.13 -0.60
C ALA A 64 -15.92 -30.07 -1.63
N ASN A 65 -15.99 -28.79 -1.27
CA ASN A 65 -15.71 -27.66 -2.15
C ASN A 65 -14.31 -27.04 -1.94
N ARG A 66 -13.46 -27.59 -1.06
CA ARG A 66 -12.18 -27.00 -0.64
C ARG A 66 -11.23 -26.60 -1.77
N HIS A 67 -11.37 -27.21 -2.95
CA HIS A 67 -10.54 -26.98 -4.13
C HIS A 67 -11.31 -26.38 -5.32
N ARG A 68 -12.57 -25.97 -5.12
CA ARG A 68 -13.40 -25.38 -6.17
C ARG A 68 -13.18 -23.88 -6.29
N TYR A 69 -13.63 -23.31 -7.39
CA TYR A 69 -13.60 -21.87 -7.62
C TYR A 69 -14.31 -21.11 -6.51
N GLY A 70 -13.68 -20.05 -6.02
CA GLY A 70 -14.22 -19.28 -4.89
C GLY A 70 -15.47 -18.46 -5.23
N CYS A 71 -15.65 -18.05 -6.50
CA CYS A 71 -16.86 -17.34 -6.94
C CYS A 71 -18.10 -18.24 -6.99
N ASP A 72 -17.93 -19.53 -7.38
CA ASP A 72 -19.04 -20.48 -7.49
C ASP A 72 -19.50 -21.01 -6.13
N VAL A 73 -18.59 -21.08 -5.18
CA VAL A 73 -18.87 -21.54 -3.81
C VAL A 73 -18.22 -20.55 -2.82
N PRO A 74 -18.87 -19.43 -2.53
CA PRO A 74 -18.33 -18.40 -1.65
C PRO A 74 -17.96 -18.93 -0.26
N VAL A 75 -16.93 -18.37 0.34
CA VAL A 75 -16.54 -18.58 1.73
C VAL A 75 -17.12 -17.42 2.55
N GLU A 76 -18.22 -17.67 3.25
CA GLU A 76 -18.89 -16.64 4.06
C GLU A 76 -18.07 -16.22 5.30
N GLN A 77 -17.18 -17.10 5.78
CA GLN A 77 -16.38 -16.87 6.98
C GLN A 77 -15.46 -15.65 6.83
N PHE A 78 -14.83 -15.43 5.66
CA PHE A 78 -13.94 -14.30 5.51
C PHE A 78 -14.69 -12.95 5.43
N PRO A 79 -15.71 -12.75 4.59
CA PRO A 79 -16.53 -11.54 4.64
C PRO A 79 -17.15 -11.28 6.01
N GLN A 80 -17.58 -12.33 6.73
CA GLN A 80 -18.09 -12.19 8.09
C GLN A 80 -17.00 -11.73 9.07
N ALA A 81 -15.79 -12.32 8.99
CA ALA A 81 -14.63 -11.89 9.80
C ALA A 81 -14.24 -10.43 9.50
N VAL A 82 -14.31 -10.00 8.23
CA VAL A 82 -14.12 -8.60 7.82
C VAL A 82 -15.12 -7.68 8.50
N ARG A 83 -16.43 -7.99 8.44
CA ARG A 83 -17.48 -7.19 9.09
C ARG A 83 -17.26 -7.10 10.60
N ASN A 84 -16.92 -8.22 11.23
CA ASN A 84 -16.61 -8.28 12.66
C ASN A 84 -15.37 -7.45 13.00
N PHE A 85 -14.30 -7.54 12.20
CA PHE A 85 -13.08 -6.76 12.35
C PHE A 85 -13.37 -5.25 12.26
N CYS A 86 -14.08 -4.81 11.21
CA CYS A 86 -14.45 -3.40 11.04
C CYS A 86 -15.28 -2.87 12.22
N LYS A 87 -16.19 -3.68 12.74
CA LYS A 87 -16.99 -3.31 13.92
C LYS A 87 -16.14 -3.21 15.19
N ARG A 88 -15.26 -4.19 15.47
CA ARG A 88 -14.40 -4.17 16.66
C ARG A 88 -13.35 -3.06 16.60
N ARG A 89 -12.69 -2.93 15.45
CA ARG A 89 -11.53 -2.05 15.29
C ARG A 89 -11.91 -0.59 15.05
N TYR A 90 -12.97 -0.33 14.29
CA TYR A 90 -13.37 0.99 13.84
C TYR A 90 -14.76 1.43 14.30
N GLY A 91 -15.54 0.55 14.91
CA GLY A 91 -16.94 0.82 15.25
C GLY A 91 -17.88 0.84 14.03
N VAL A 92 -17.41 0.40 12.87
CA VAL A 92 -18.14 0.46 11.60
C VAL A 92 -18.95 -0.81 11.40
N THR A 93 -20.25 -0.68 11.16
CA THR A 93 -21.14 -1.79 10.83
C THR A 93 -21.35 -1.84 9.32
N LEU A 94 -20.86 -2.90 8.67
CA LEU A 94 -20.97 -3.12 7.23
C LEU A 94 -22.07 -4.15 6.91
N ARG A 95 -22.81 -3.90 5.82
CA ARG A 95 -23.73 -4.89 5.23
C ARG A 95 -22.94 -5.90 4.38
N GLU A 96 -23.59 -6.99 4.00
CA GLU A 96 -22.97 -8.04 3.16
C GLU A 96 -22.58 -7.54 1.76
N ASP A 97 -23.41 -6.68 1.19
CA ASP A 97 -23.20 -6.09 -0.14
C ASP A 97 -22.10 -5.01 -0.16
N GLN A 98 -21.57 -4.63 1.00
CA GLN A 98 -20.51 -3.64 1.17
C GLN A 98 -19.11 -4.23 1.31
N VAL A 99 -18.94 -5.55 1.15
CA VAL A 99 -17.64 -6.23 1.29
C VAL A 99 -17.38 -7.17 0.12
N VAL A 100 -16.17 -7.16 -0.43
CA VAL A 100 -15.70 -8.17 -1.39
C VAL A 100 -14.26 -8.59 -1.09
N THR A 101 -14.02 -9.90 -1.16
CA THR A 101 -12.68 -10.50 -1.05
C THR A 101 -11.85 -10.16 -2.28
N THR A 102 -10.56 -9.87 -2.07
CA THR A 102 -9.63 -9.53 -3.15
C THR A 102 -8.33 -10.33 -3.07
N SER A 103 -7.63 -10.44 -4.20
CA SER A 103 -6.30 -11.08 -4.28
C SER A 103 -5.19 -10.12 -3.82
N GLY A 104 -5.41 -9.47 -2.65
CA GLY A 104 -4.62 -8.38 -2.09
C GLY A 104 -5.00 -7.02 -2.67
N SER A 105 -4.58 -5.93 -1.99
CA SER A 105 -4.96 -4.57 -2.39
C SER A 105 -4.39 -4.15 -3.75
N LYS A 106 -3.17 -4.57 -4.09
CA LYS A 106 -2.56 -4.20 -5.39
C LYS A 106 -3.37 -4.66 -6.60
N ASP A 107 -3.83 -5.91 -6.58
CA ASP A 107 -4.68 -6.48 -7.61
C ASP A 107 -6.03 -5.78 -7.64
N ALA A 108 -6.65 -5.63 -6.47
CA ALA A 108 -7.92 -4.92 -6.31
C ALA A 108 -7.87 -3.49 -6.88
N ILE A 109 -6.84 -2.72 -6.59
CA ILE A 109 -6.65 -1.35 -7.08
C ILE A 109 -6.60 -1.32 -8.62
N ALA A 110 -5.83 -2.24 -9.23
CA ALA A 110 -5.70 -2.30 -10.68
C ALA A 110 -7.01 -2.73 -11.37
N GLN A 111 -7.72 -3.72 -10.82
CA GLN A 111 -9.00 -4.20 -11.35
C GLN A 111 -10.14 -3.20 -11.08
N PHE A 112 -10.11 -2.49 -9.94
CA PHE A 112 -11.13 -1.51 -9.59
C PHE A 112 -11.23 -0.37 -10.60
N ALA A 113 -10.10 0.03 -11.18
CA ALA A 113 -10.10 1.02 -12.25
C ALA A 113 -10.98 0.58 -13.44
N LEU A 114 -10.99 -0.72 -13.79
CA LEU A 114 -11.86 -1.26 -14.85
C LEU A 114 -13.35 -1.24 -14.47
N ALA A 115 -13.65 -1.28 -13.19
CA ALA A 115 -15.03 -1.26 -12.70
C ALA A 115 -15.66 0.15 -12.70
N VAL A 116 -14.84 1.21 -12.57
CA VAL A 116 -15.33 2.57 -12.29
C VAL A 116 -14.89 3.63 -13.30
N LEU A 117 -13.97 3.30 -14.23
CA LEU A 117 -13.43 4.23 -15.22
C LEU A 117 -13.66 3.73 -16.65
N ASN A 118 -14.07 4.61 -17.52
CA ASN A 118 -14.09 4.40 -18.96
C ASN A 118 -12.82 4.97 -19.62
N PRO A 119 -12.48 4.55 -20.85
CA PRO A 119 -11.44 5.21 -21.62
C PRO A 119 -11.70 6.71 -21.78
N GLY A 120 -10.70 7.52 -21.42
CA GLY A 120 -10.79 8.98 -21.45
C GLY A 120 -11.28 9.62 -20.16
N ASP A 121 -11.82 8.88 -19.18
CA ASP A 121 -12.19 9.42 -17.87
C ASP A 121 -10.97 9.97 -17.13
N LEU A 122 -11.18 10.97 -16.28
CA LEU A 122 -10.15 11.55 -15.42
C LEU A 122 -10.20 10.93 -14.02
N ALA A 123 -9.02 10.56 -13.51
CA ALA A 123 -8.84 10.07 -12.16
C ALA A 123 -7.76 10.89 -11.44
N ILE A 124 -7.94 11.15 -10.14
CA ILE A 124 -6.98 11.89 -9.32
C ILE A 124 -6.16 10.91 -8.49
N ALA A 125 -4.83 11.03 -8.53
CA ALA A 125 -3.92 10.21 -7.72
C ALA A 125 -2.86 11.08 -7.04
N PRO A 126 -2.44 10.75 -5.79
CA PRO A 126 -1.38 11.50 -5.09
C PRO A 126 0.00 11.27 -5.72
N SER A 127 0.85 12.30 -5.67
CA SER A 127 2.26 12.23 -6.00
C SER A 127 3.09 12.98 -4.94
N PRO A 128 4.08 12.35 -4.26
CA PRO A 128 4.44 10.94 -4.42
C PRO A 128 3.31 10.00 -4.00
N GLY A 129 3.21 8.84 -4.65
CA GLY A 129 2.16 7.88 -4.37
C GLY A 129 2.51 6.46 -4.83
N TYR A 130 1.66 5.51 -4.48
CA TYR A 130 1.85 4.13 -4.91
C TYR A 130 1.58 4.01 -6.42
N PRO A 131 2.56 3.53 -7.22
CA PRO A 131 2.45 3.57 -8.69
C PRO A 131 1.24 2.82 -9.26
N THR A 132 0.67 1.88 -8.51
CA THR A 132 -0.44 1.05 -8.97
C THR A 132 -1.71 1.86 -9.25
N TYR A 133 -1.92 3.02 -8.62
CA TYR A 133 -3.07 3.87 -8.95
C TYR A 133 -3.02 4.30 -10.42
N ASN A 134 -1.90 4.89 -10.85
CA ASN A 134 -1.71 5.28 -12.25
C ASN A 134 -1.73 4.07 -13.20
N ILE A 135 -1.16 2.94 -12.79
CA ILE A 135 -1.15 1.70 -13.59
C ILE A 135 -2.59 1.23 -13.84
N GLY A 136 -3.45 1.23 -12.83
CA GLY A 136 -4.87 0.89 -12.96
C GLY A 136 -5.59 1.83 -13.94
N HIS A 137 -5.34 3.15 -13.85
CA HIS A 137 -5.91 4.13 -14.80
C HIS A 137 -5.46 3.86 -16.23
N VAL A 138 -4.18 3.56 -16.45
CA VAL A 138 -3.65 3.19 -17.78
C VAL A 138 -4.34 1.93 -18.32
N PHE A 139 -4.57 0.91 -17.48
CA PHE A 139 -5.28 -0.30 -17.90
C PHE A 139 -6.73 -0.01 -18.28
N ALA A 140 -7.42 0.86 -17.58
CA ALA A 140 -8.77 1.31 -17.92
C ALA A 140 -8.80 2.26 -19.13
N GLY A 141 -7.66 2.76 -19.60
CA GLY A 141 -7.57 3.78 -20.65
C GLY A 141 -7.90 5.20 -20.15
N ALA A 142 -7.92 5.40 -18.85
CA ALA A 142 -8.21 6.68 -18.22
C ALA A 142 -6.96 7.57 -18.12
N VAL A 143 -7.16 8.85 -17.79
CA VAL A 143 -6.12 9.86 -17.62
C VAL A 143 -5.91 10.13 -16.14
N THR A 144 -4.66 10.27 -15.70
CA THR A 144 -4.34 10.60 -14.31
C THR A 144 -3.99 12.07 -14.16
N TYR A 145 -4.72 12.77 -13.29
CA TYR A 145 -4.28 14.05 -12.71
C TYR A 145 -3.53 13.77 -11.41
N GLN A 146 -2.29 14.23 -11.30
CA GLN A 146 -1.49 14.07 -10.09
C GLN A 146 -1.70 15.25 -9.14
N VAL A 147 -2.16 14.96 -7.91
CA VAL A 147 -2.22 15.95 -6.83
C VAL A 147 -0.95 15.87 -5.98
N PRO A 148 -0.23 17.02 -5.76
CA PRO A 148 1.02 17.00 -5.04
C PRO A 148 0.82 16.76 -3.54
N LEU A 149 1.62 15.87 -2.95
CA LEU A 149 1.78 15.73 -1.51
C LEU A 149 3.04 16.49 -1.09
N LEU A 150 2.88 17.63 -0.47
CA LEU A 150 3.98 18.51 -0.11
C LEU A 150 4.34 18.39 1.37
N ARG A 151 5.63 18.53 1.69
CA ARG A 151 6.12 18.57 3.07
C ARG A 151 5.49 19.71 3.88
N SER A 152 5.24 20.85 3.23
CA SER A 152 4.65 22.05 3.85
C SER A 152 3.24 21.82 4.41
N ASN A 153 2.50 20.82 3.91
CA ASN A 153 1.17 20.45 4.40
C ASN A 153 1.14 19.04 5.02
N GLY A 154 2.30 18.54 5.50
CA GLY A 154 2.40 17.23 6.13
C GLY A 154 2.17 16.06 5.17
N PHE A 155 2.36 16.24 3.86
CA PHE A 155 2.08 15.27 2.80
C PHE A 155 0.61 14.83 2.75
N LEU A 156 -0.32 15.67 3.17
CA LEU A 156 -1.75 15.45 3.00
C LEU A 156 -2.22 16.01 1.65
N VAL A 157 -3.29 15.44 1.11
CA VAL A 157 -3.96 16.01 -0.08
C VAL A 157 -4.59 17.34 0.30
N ASP A 158 -4.26 18.38 -0.46
CA ASP A 158 -4.95 19.66 -0.39
C ASP A 158 -6.12 19.66 -1.39
N PHE A 159 -7.32 19.46 -0.87
CA PHE A 159 -8.54 19.40 -1.68
C PHE A 159 -8.85 20.74 -2.36
N ASP A 160 -8.48 21.85 -1.73
CA ASP A 160 -8.78 23.19 -2.25
C ASP A 160 -7.84 23.57 -3.40
N ALA A 161 -6.63 23.00 -3.42
CA ALA A 161 -5.68 23.18 -4.51
C ALA A 161 -6.03 22.38 -5.79
N ILE A 162 -7.01 21.47 -5.76
CA ILE A 162 -7.44 20.74 -6.96
C ILE A 162 -8.24 21.70 -7.86
N PRO A 163 -7.84 21.94 -9.13
CA PRO A 163 -8.53 22.86 -10.02
C PRO A 163 -10.01 22.49 -10.25
N LEU A 164 -10.86 23.50 -10.43
CA LEU A 164 -12.30 23.31 -10.60
C LEU A 164 -12.64 22.40 -11.79
N GLU A 165 -11.91 22.55 -12.90
CA GLU A 165 -12.09 21.72 -14.11
C GLU A 165 -11.77 20.25 -13.82
N VAL A 166 -10.73 19.99 -13.02
CA VAL A 166 -10.37 18.61 -12.58
C VAL A 166 -11.48 18.07 -11.70
N ARG A 167 -11.99 18.85 -10.74
CA ARG A 167 -13.09 18.41 -9.85
C ARG A 167 -14.37 18.05 -10.64
N ARG A 168 -14.67 18.78 -11.74
CA ARG A 168 -15.85 18.52 -12.58
C ARG A 168 -15.73 17.26 -13.45
N LEU A 169 -14.51 16.88 -13.83
CA LEU A 169 -14.26 15.79 -14.76
C LEU A 169 -13.86 14.48 -14.08
N ALA A 170 -13.27 14.57 -12.89
CA ALA A 170 -12.74 13.40 -12.19
C ALA A 170 -13.86 12.47 -11.71
N LYS A 171 -13.62 11.16 -11.81
CA LYS A 171 -14.51 10.10 -11.34
C LYS A 171 -14.08 9.54 -9.99
N VAL A 172 -12.76 9.45 -9.77
CA VAL A 172 -12.18 8.89 -8.54
C VAL A 172 -11.06 9.77 -8.03
N LEU A 173 -10.88 9.76 -6.70
CA LEU A 173 -9.72 10.33 -6.00
C LEU A 173 -9.11 9.26 -5.11
N TRP A 174 -7.84 8.94 -5.33
CA TRP A 174 -7.08 8.03 -4.48
C TRP A 174 -6.49 8.75 -3.28
N LEU A 175 -6.65 8.13 -2.11
CA LEU A 175 -5.98 8.49 -0.86
C LEU A 175 -5.23 7.27 -0.34
N ASN A 176 -4.14 7.49 0.41
CA ASN A 176 -3.41 6.42 1.08
C ASN A 176 -2.85 6.96 2.39
N TYR A 177 -3.47 6.59 3.51
CA TYR A 177 -3.05 6.99 4.85
C TYR A 177 -3.33 5.85 5.85
N PRO A 178 -2.28 5.38 6.56
CA PRO A 178 -0.87 5.79 6.53
C PRO A 178 -0.22 5.62 5.15
N ASN A 179 0.59 6.61 4.75
CA ASN A 179 1.01 6.78 3.37
C ASN A 179 2.30 6.03 3.01
N ASN A 180 2.31 5.39 1.87
CA ASN A 180 3.49 4.95 1.15
C ASN A 180 3.72 5.87 -0.06
N PRO A 181 4.84 6.64 -0.15
CA PRO A 181 6.08 6.43 0.61
C PRO A 181 6.27 7.36 1.81
N THR A 182 5.48 8.41 2.00
CA THR A 182 5.80 9.55 2.87
C THR A 182 5.69 9.28 4.37
N THR A 183 5.08 8.16 4.76
CA THR A 183 4.74 7.77 6.14
C THR A 183 3.74 8.70 6.84
N ALA A 184 3.19 9.68 6.13
CA ALA A 184 2.20 10.60 6.65
C ALA A 184 0.95 9.84 7.13
N VAL A 185 0.33 10.37 8.17
CA VAL A 185 -0.93 9.86 8.73
C VAL A 185 -2.00 10.93 8.63
N ALA A 186 -3.25 10.51 8.44
CA ALA A 186 -4.41 11.38 8.43
C ALA A 186 -5.25 11.14 9.69
N ASP A 187 -5.95 12.16 10.13
CA ASP A 187 -6.94 12.07 11.20
C ASP A 187 -8.37 11.93 10.64
N LEU A 188 -9.33 11.78 11.52
CA LEU A 188 -10.71 11.63 11.13
C LEU A 188 -11.29 12.92 10.51
N ASP A 189 -10.79 14.10 10.88
CA ASP A 189 -11.22 15.38 10.29
C ASP A 189 -10.76 15.52 8.84
N PHE A 190 -9.57 15.00 8.51
CA PHE A 190 -9.14 14.90 7.12
C PHE A 190 -10.10 14.01 6.32
N PHE A 191 -10.49 12.87 6.85
CA PHE A 191 -11.44 11.98 6.16
C PHE A 191 -12.84 12.58 6.06
N ARG A 192 -13.32 13.36 7.03
CA ARG A 192 -14.57 14.13 6.89
C ARG A 192 -14.51 15.08 5.71
N ARG A 193 -13.41 15.83 5.56
CA ARG A 193 -13.21 16.72 4.41
C ARG A 193 -13.13 15.94 3.10
N ALA A 194 -12.52 14.77 3.08
CA ALA A 194 -12.45 13.90 1.90
C ALA A 194 -13.86 13.43 1.47
N VAL A 195 -14.68 12.95 2.40
CA VAL A 195 -16.05 12.49 2.14
C VAL A 195 -16.91 13.68 1.64
N GLU A 196 -16.80 14.83 2.26
CA GLU A 196 -17.51 16.03 1.82
C GLU A 196 -17.08 16.48 0.42
N PHE A 197 -15.77 16.45 0.13
CA PHE A 197 -15.24 16.73 -1.20
C PHE A 197 -15.79 15.76 -2.25
N GLY A 198 -15.80 14.45 -1.94
CA GLY A 198 -16.39 13.42 -2.81
C GLY A 198 -17.86 13.69 -3.10
N ARG A 199 -18.64 13.96 -2.06
CA ARG A 199 -20.08 14.23 -2.17
C ARG A 199 -20.38 15.50 -2.99
N ARG A 200 -19.68 16.61 -2.73
CA ARG A 200 -19.87 17.89 -3.44
C ARG A 200 -19.52 17.83 -4.91
N ASN A 201 -18.54 17.01 -5.28
CA ASN A 201 -18.02 16.96 -6.65
C ASN A 201 -18.43 15.68 -7.41
N ASN A 202 -19.23 14.81 -6.80
CA ASN A 202 -19.60 13.50 -7.36
C ASN A 202 -18.36 12.65 -7.75
N ILE A 203 -17.36 12.63 -6.85
CA ILE A 203 -16.10 11.90 -7.00
C ILE A 203 -16.06 10.77 -5.97
N LEU A 204 -15.84 9.53 -6.42
CA LEU A 204 -15.65 8.40 -5.53
C LEU A 204 -14.27 8.48 -4.85
N ILE A 205 -14.26 8.46 -3.51
CA ILE A 205 -13.02 8.45 -2.73
C ILE A 205 -12.55 7.01 -2.55
N CYS A 206 -11.35 6.73 -3.04
CA CYS A 206 -10.71 5.42 -2.96
C CYS A 206 -9.57 5.47 -1.94
N HIS A 207 -9.78 4.97 -0.73
CA HIS A 207 -8.77 4.96 0.32
C HIS A 207 -8.03 3.63 0.35
N ASP A 208 -6.71 3.64 0.07
CA ASP A 208 -5.82 2.48 0.21
C ASP A 208 -5.28 2.44 1.65
N ASN A 209 -5.84 1.57 2.47
CA ASN A 209 -5.51 1.39 3.88
C ASN A 209 -4.63 0.14 4.12
N ALA A 210 -3.58 0.00 3.32
CA ALA A 210 -2.70 -1.16 3.41
C ALA A 210 -1.84 -1.18 4.69
N TYR A 211 -1.68 -0.04 5.39
CA TYR A 211 -0.81 0.13 6.55
C TYR A 211 -1.55 0.59 7.81
N GLY A 212 -2.87 0.61 7.81
CA GLY A 212 -3.67 1.08 8.95
C GLY A 212 -3.44 0.32 10.24
N GLU A 213 -2.98 -0.90 10.15
CA GLU A 213 -2.68 -1.74 11.31
C GLU A 213 -1.17 -1.85 11.62
N ASN A 214 -0.29 -1.23 10.81
CA ASN A 214 1.13 -1.10 11.12
C ASN A 214 1.39 0.24 11.79
N THR A 215 1.06 0.34 13.08
CA THR A 215 1.10 1.57 13.88
C THR A 215 1.94 1.41 15.13
N TYR A 216 2.46 2.54 15.66
CA TYR A 216 3.46 2.58 16.74
C TYR A 216 3.08 3.59 17.80
N ASP A 217 3.69 3.46 19.01
CA ASP A 217 3.56 4.41 20.11
C ASP A 217 2.10 4.69 20.52
N GLY A 218 1.24 3.67 20.42
CA GLY A 218 -0.18 3.78 20.77
C GLY A 218 -1.04 4.52 19.74
N TYR A 219 -0.46 4.96 18.62
CA TYR A 219 -1.25 5.56 17.54
C TYR A 219 -2.19 4.51 16.92
N GLN A 220 -3.40 4.93 16.62
CA GLN A 220 -4.40 4.13 15.90
C GLN A 220 -4.85 4.89 14.66
N ALA A 221 -4.58 4.33 13.49
CA ALA A 221 -5.02 4.92 12.24
C ALA A 221 -6.56 4.82 12.12
N PRO A 222 -7.26 5.91 11.77
CA PRO A 222 -8.68 5.86 11.49
C PRO A 222 -8.97 5.24 10.12
N SER A 223 -10.19 4.72 9.96
CA SER A 223 -10.77 4.34 8.68
C SER A 223 -11.65 5.47 8.14
N ILE A 224 -11.63 5.70 6.82
CA ILE A 224 -12.56 6.65 6.19
C ILE A 224 -14.02 6.23 6.41
N LEU A 225 -14.27 4.91 6.57
CA LEU A 225 -15.61 4.37 6.79
C LEU A 225 -16.19 4.73 8.17
N GLN A 226 -15.40 5.31 9.09
CA GLN A 226 -15.91 5.87 10.36
C GLN A 226 -16.64 7.20 10.17
N VAL A 227 -16.46 7.84 9.00
CA VAL A 227 -17.15 9.09 8.69
C VAL A 227 -18.59 8.79 8.28
N GLU A 228 -19.54 9.52 8.86
CA GLU A 228 -20.95 9.39 8.54
C GLU A 228 -21.21 9.64 7.04
N GLY A 229 -21.91 8.71 6.39
CA GLY A 229 -22.22 8.73 4.96
C GLY A 229 -21.01 8.46 4.06
N ALA A 230 -19.89 7.99 4.60
CA ALA A 230 -18.74 7.58 3.77
C ALA A 230 -19.11 6.44 2.82
N ASP A 231 -20.00 5.53 3.23
CA ASP A 231 -20.45 4.41 2.40
C ASP A 231 -21.28 4.82 1.17
N GLU A 232 -21.67 6.09 1.07
CA GLU A 232 -22.29 6.65 -0.14
C GLU A 232 -21.25 7.02 -1.22
N VAL A 233 -20.06 7.49 -0.80
CA VAL A 233 -19.08 8.13 -1.70
C VAL A 233 -17.65 7.60 -1.55
N ALA A 234 -17.43 6.59 -0.72
CA ALA A 234 -16.08 6.06 -0.48
C ALA A 234 -16.03 4.54 -0.50
N VAL A 235 -14.86 4.05 -0.86
CA VAL A 235 -14.43 2.66 -0.66
C VAL A 235 -13.06 2.63 -0.01
N GLU A 236 -12.79 1.57 0.76
CA GLU A 236 -11.52 1.38 1.45
C GLU A 236 -10.95 0.00 1.11
N PHE A 237 -9.67 0.00 0.69
CA PHE A 237 -8.92 -1.18 0.32
C PHE A 237 -8.05 -1.62 1.49
N PHE A 238 -8.23 -2.85 1.94
CA PHE A 238 -7.41 -3.44 2.99
C PHE A 238 -6.53 -4.56 2.47
N SER A 239 -5.35 -4.70 3.06
CA SER A 239 -4.42 -5.77 2.75
C SER A 239 -3.98 -6.50 4.01
N LEU A 240 -4.04 -7.83 3.99
CA LEU A 240 -3.47 -8.63 5.07
C LEU A 240 -1.95 -8.80 4.91
N SER A 241 -1.39 -8.35 3.80
CA SER A 241 0.03 -8.52 3.47
C SER A 241 0.98 -7.97 4.51
N LYS A 242 0.67 -6.78 5.11
CA LYS A 242 1.62 -6.06 5.96
C LYS A 242 1.40 -6.31 7.45
N ALA A 243 0.17 -6.16 7.90
CA ALA A 243 -0.19 -6.34 9.30
C ALA A 243 -0.10 -7.80 9.80
N PHE A 244 -0.21 -8.77 8.89
CA PHE A 244 -0.23 -10.20 9.22
C PHE A 244 0.92 -10.98 8.58
N ASN A 245 1.91 -10.32 7.99
CA ASN A 245 3.02 -10.96 7.25
C ASN A 245 2.54 -11.96 6.17
N MET A 246 1.46 -11.63 5.46
CA MET A 246 0.82 -12.49 4.45
C MET A 246 1.06 -11.99 3.02
N THR A 247 2.25 -11.47 2.69
CA THR A 247 2.51 -10.85 1.38
C THR A 247 2.33 -11.81 0.21
N GLY A 248 2.85 -13.03 0.32
CA GLY A 248 2.75 -14.07 -0.71
C GLY A 248 1.37 -14.71 -0.85
N TRP A 249 0.51 -14.57 0.16
CA TRP A 249 -0.81 -15.22 0.23
C TRP A 249 -1.85 -14.57 -0.68
N ARG A 250 -1.62 -13.34 -1.10
CA ARG A 250 -2.49 -12.61 -2.02
C ARG A 250 -3.93 -12.51 -1.55
N VAL A 251 -4.16 -11.96 -0.37
CA VAL A 251 -5.49 -11.78 0.22
C VAL A 251 -5.67 -10.39 0.83
N GLY A 252 -6.86 -9.85 0.66
CA GLY A 252 -7.33 -8.57 1.17
C GLY A 252 -8.83 -8.44 0.96
N PHE A 253 -9.35 -7.25 1.16
CA PHE A 253 -10.76 -6.96 0.90
C PHE A 253 -10.96 -5.50 0.51
N LEU A 254 -12.06 -5.24 -0.19
CA LEU A 254 -12.61 -3.91 -0.40
C LEU A 254 -13.89 -3.78 0.41
N ALA A 255 -14.07 -2.64 1.07
CA ALA A 255 -15.30 -2.34 1.80
C ALA A 255 -15.77 -0.91 1.52
N GLY A 256 -17.10 -0.64 1.63
CA GLY A 256 -17.65 0.70 1.49
C GLY A 256 -18.86 0.77 0.55
N ASN A 257 -18.84 1.67 -0.42
CA ASN A 257 -19.96 1.88 -1.35
C ASN A 257 -20.40 0.59 -2.06
N ALA A 258 -21.63 0.16 -1.84
CA ALA A 258 -22.15 -1.12 -2.32
C ALA A 258 -22.14 -1.25 -3.85
N SER A 259 -22.35 -0.15 -4.58
CA SER A 259 -22.31 -0.17 -6.06
C SER A 259 -20.91 -0.36 -6.59
N ALA A 260 -19.93 0.32 -5.97
CA ALA A 260 -18.51 0.16 -6.30
C ALA A 260 -18.00 -1.24 -5.94
N VAL A 261 -18.43 -1.80 -4.80
CA VAL A 261 -18.13 -3.18 -4.39
C VAL A 261 -18.67 -4.18 -5.40
N ARG A 262 -19.94 -4.02 -5.84
CA ARG A 262 -20.53 -4.86 -6.91
C ARG A 262 -19.74 -4.75 -8.21
N GLY A 263 -19.29 -3.53 -8.57
CA GLY A 263 -18.47 -3.31 -9.77
C GLY A 263 -17.17 -4.11 -9.75
N LEU A 264 -16.43 -4.06 -8.63
CA LEU A 264 -15.20 -4.86 -8.49
C LEU A 264 -15.50 -6.36 -8.50
N ARG A 265 -16.57 -6.81 -7.83
CA ARG A 265 -17.00 -8.22 -7.85
C ARG A 265 -17.23 -8.69 -9.27
N ALA A 266 -17.97 -7.92 -10.09
CA ALA A 266 -18.22 -8.27 -11.47
C ALA A 266 -16.92 -8.39 -12.31
N VAL A 267 -15.94 -7.51 -12.11
CA VAL A 267 -14.63 -7.63 -12.77
C VAL A 267 -13.92 -8.91 -12.32
N LYS A 268 -13.91 -9.23 -11.02
CA LYS A 268 -13.25 -10.41 -10.46
C LYS A 268 -13.89 -11.71 -10.94
N ASP A 269 -15.20 -11.80 -10.94
CA ASP A 269 -15.93 -12.98 -11.39
C ASP A 269 -15.64 -13.31 -12.87
N ASN A 270 -15.32 -12.27 -13.67
CA ASN A 270 -14.99 -12.41 -15.09
C ASN A 270 -13.48 -12.46 -15.38
N SER A 271 -12.60 -12.39 -14.38
CA SER A 271 -11.16 -12.35 -14.59
C SER A 271 -10.37 -13.43 -13.83
N ASP A 272 -10.56 -13.58 -12.53
CA ASP A 272 -9.73 -14.42 -11.67
C ASP A 272 -10.49 -15.52 -10.88
N ASN A 273 -11.82 -15.55 -10.96
CA ASN A 273 -12.68 -16.51 -10.23
C ASN A 273 -12.47 -16.53 -8.71
N GLY A 274 -11.88 -15.47 -8.15
CA GLY A 274 -11.72 -15.28 -6.71
C GLY A 274 -10.49 -15.95 -6.09
N THR A 275 -10.30 -15.73 -4.80
CA THR A 275 -9.19 -16.23 -4.01
C THR A 275 -9.45 -17.68 -3.55
N LEU A 276 -8.40 -18.52 -3.52
CA LEU A 276 -8.48 -19.90 -3.01
C LEU A 276 -9.18 -19.96 -1.65
N ARG A 277 -10.16 -20.85 -1.51
CA ARG A 277 -11.01 -20.99 -0.31
C ARG A 277 -10.17 -21.16 0.97
N ALA A 278 -9.15 -22.02 0.96
CA ALA A 278 -8.29 -22.24 2.12
C ALA A 278 -7.56 -20.97 2.59
N ILE A 279 -7.17 -20.07 1.66
CA ILE A 279 -6.59 -18.77 2.01
C ILE A 279 -7.64 -17.88 2.68
N GLN A 280 -8.90 -17.93 2.25
CA GLN A 280 -9.98 -17.15 2.87
C GLN A 280 -10.28 -17.59 4.31
N PHE A 281 -10.26 -18.91 4.61
CA PHE A 281 -10.39 -19.41 5.98
C PHE A 281 -9.22 -18.94 6.85
N ALA A 282 -7.99 -19.05 6.35
CA ALA A 282 -6.81 -18.56 7.07
C ALA A 282 -6.83 -17.04 7.28
N ALA A 283 -7.32 -16.28 6.30
CA ALA A 283 -7.49 -14.83 6.42
C ALA A 283 -8.56 -14.46 7.45
N ALA A 284 -9.67 -15.21 7.53
CA ALA A 284 -10.66 -15.06 8.60
C ALA A 284 -10.02 -15.29 9.97
N LYS A 285 -9.24 -16.37 10.11
CA LYS A 285 -8.48 -16.67 11.33
C LYS A 285 -7.53 -15.55 11.73
N ALA A 286 -6.85 -14.94 10.76
CA ALA A 286 -5.96 -13.79 11.00
C ALA A 286 -6.74 -12.61 11.59
N LEU A 287 -7.87 -12.21 10.97
CA LEU A 287 -8.70 -11.11 11.46
C LEU A 287 -9.34 -11.40 12.83
N ASP A 288 -9.78 -12.64 13.07
CA ASP A 288 -10.37 -13.06 14.35
C ASP A 288 -9.31 -13.13 15.47
N SER A 289 -8.03 -13.24 15.11
CA SER A 289 -6.91 -13.28 16.05
C SER A 289 -6.10 -11.97 16.07
N TYR A 290 -6.65 -10.89 15.51
CA TYR A 290 -5.99 -9.60 15.32
C TYR A 290 -5.26 -9.09 16.56
N GLU A 291 -5.95 -9.07 17.71
CA GLU A 291 -5.43 -8.52 18.98
C GLU A 291 -4.22 -9.30 19.52
N ARG A 292 -4.01 -10.55 19.08
CA ARG A 292 -2.87 -11.40 19.46
C ARG A 292 -1.75 -11.37 18.41
N ILE A 293 -2.10 -11.19 17.14
CA ILE A 293 -1.15 -11.30 16.02
C ILE A 293 -0.46 -9.98 15.72
N VAL A 294 -1.20 -8.88 15.65
CA VAL A 294 -0.68 -7.60 15.16
C VAL A 294 0.27 -6.89 16.15
N PRO A 295 0.01 -6.86 17.46
CA PRO A 295 0.90 -6.15 18.38
C PRO A 295 2.35 -6.66 18.40
N PRO A 296 2.66 -7.98 18.45
CA PRO A 296 4.04 -8.44 18.37
C PRO A 296 4.71 -8.14 17.02
N ILE A 297 3.98 -8.16 15.89
CA ILE A 297 4.50 -7.77 14.59
C ILE A 297 4.87 -6.28 14.59
N ASN A 298 4.00 -5.42 15.11
CA ASN A 298 4.25 -3.99 15.21
C ASN A 298 5.44 -3.67 16.15
N ALA A 299 5.64 -4.43 17.22
CA ALA A 299 6.78 -4.25 18.11
C ALA A 299 8.13 -4.46 17.39
N VAL A 300 8.21 -5.42 16.46
CA VAL A 300 9.40 -5.62 15.62
C VAL A 300 9.65 -4.39 14.74
N TYR A 301 8.62 -3.91 14.05
CA TYR A 301 8.79 -2.74 13.16
C TYR A 301 9.04 -1.45 13.93
N GLN A 302 8.46 -1.28 15.12
CA GLN A 302 8.75 -0.14 16.00
C GLN A 302 10.23 -0.11 16.41
N LYS A 303 10.78 -1.25 16.83
CA LYS A 303 12.20 -1.38 17.15
C LYS A 303 13.10 -1.04 15.95
N ARG A 304 12.78 -1.55 14.76
CA ARG A 304 13.51 -1.28 13.52
C ARG A 304 13.42 0.17 13.08
N ARG A 305 12.22 0.78 13.22
CA ARG A 305 12.02 2.21 12.99
C ARG A 305 12.95 3.04 13.88
N ASP A 306 12.97 2.72 15.18
CA ASP A 306 13.79 3.45 16.15
C ASP A 306 15.27 3.31 15.81
N LEU A 307 15.76 2.10 15.53
CA LEU A 307 17.13 1.86 15.10
C LEU A 307 17.50 2.73 13.87
N VAL A 308 16.67 2.74 12.84
CA VAL A 308 16.97 3.49 11.60
C VAL A 308 16.92 5.00 11.84
N ILE A 309 15.88 5.50 12.52
CA ILE A 309 15.71 6.94 12.79
C ILE A 309 16.81 7.45 13.70
N ASP A 310 17.14 6.74 14.78
CA ASP A 310 18.17 7.18 15.73
C ASP A 310 19.55 7.21 15.07
N ALA A 311 19.89 6.23 14.22
CA ALA A 311 21.13 6.22 13.44
C ALA A 311 21.21 7.40 12.44
N LEU A 312 20.13 7.67 11.71
CA LEU A 312 20.08 8.79 10.77
C LEU A 312 20.17 10.13 11.52
N ASN A 313 19.48 10.29 12.64
CA ASN A 313 19.49 11.51 13.44
C ASN A 313 20.85 11.75 14.09
N ALA A 314 21.53 10.73 14.60
CA ALA A 314 22.91 10.82 15.07
C ALA A 314 23.85 11.33 13.96
N SER A 315 23.51 11.11 12.70
CA SER A 315 24.22 11.64 11.54
C SER A 315 23.66 12.97 11.02
N GLY A 316 22.73 13.61 11.77
CA GLY A 316 22.20 14.95 11.52
C GLY A 316 21.12 15.01 10.44
N TRP A 317 20.28 13.96 10.26
CA TRP A 317 19.10 14.04 9.38
C TRP A 317 17.94 14.79 10.03
N ASN A 318 17.78 14.75 11.35
CA ASN A 318 16.71 15.40 12.12
C ASN A 318 15.30 14.98 11.65
N LEU A 319 15.03 13.67 11.70
CA LEU A 319 13.76 13.06 11.32
C LEU A 319 12.88 12.84 12.54
N GLU A 320 11.58 13.06 12.38
CA GLU A 320 10.57 12.59 13.32
C GLU A 320 10.36 11.08 13.16
N LYS A 321 10.03 10.37 14.27
CA LYS A 321 9.68 8.96 14.22
C LYS A 321 8.30 8.78 13.58
N PRO A 322 8.18 8.04 12.46
CA PRO A 322 6.89 7.75 11.85
C PRO A 322 5.94 7.06 12.84
N LYS A 323 4.69 7.48 12.88
CA LYS A 323 3.64 6.87 13.72
C LYS A 323 3.11 5.55 13.14
N ALA A 324 3.38 5.29 11.87
CA ALA A 324 2.83 4.14 11.15
C ALA A 324 3.68 3.79 9.92
N THR A 325 3.30 2.75 9.22
CA THR A 325 3.94 2.13 8.04
C THR A 325 5.18 1.30 8.37
N ILE A 326 5.70 0.62 7.36
CA ILE A 326 6.95 -0.17 7.44
C ILE A 326 8.10 0.54 6.73
N TYR A 327 8.08 1.87 6.71
CA TYR A 327 9.04 2.69 5.96
C TYR A 327 9.58 3.85 6.79
N VAL A 328 10.71 4.39 6.31
CA VAL A 328 11.23 5.70 6.66
C VAL A 328 11.34 6.52 5.37
N TRP A 329 10.83 7.75 5.40
CA TRP A 329 10.91 8.73 4.32
C TRP A 329 11.82 9.87 4.74
N ALA A 330 12.97 10.00 4.08
CA ALA A 330 14.00 10.93 4.49
C ALA A 330 14.38 11.90 3.36
N PRO A 331 14.68 13.16 3.67
CA PRO A 331 15.18 14.11 2.67
C PRO A 331 16.59 13.72 2.22
N VAL A 332 16.85 13.94 0.93
CA VAL A 332 18.17 13.80 0.34
C VAL A 332 19.10 14.89 0.90
N PRO A 333 20.35 14.57 1.28
CA PRO A 333 21.30 15.57 1.74
C PRO A 333 21.55 16.69 0.72
N GLY A 334 21.70 17.94 1.21
CA GLY A 334 21.75 19.15 0.37
C GLY A 334 22.82 19.15 -0.73
N LYS A 335 23.94 18.42 -0.52
CA LYS A 335 25.02 18.29 -1.54
C LYS A 335 24.54 17.70 -2.88
N TYR A 336 23.44 16.93 -2.88
CA TYR A 336 22.87 16.36 -4.11
C TYR A 336 21.84 17.27 -4.79
N ARG A 337 21.66 18.51 -4.30
CA ARG A 337 20.73 19.52 -4.86
C ARG A 337 19.30 18.97 -5.09
N GLY A 338 18.86 18.10 -4.21
CA GLY A 338 17.54 17.49 -4.27
C GLY A 338 17.40 16.28 -5.20
N SER A 339 18.47 15.86 -5.93
CA SER A 339 18.37 14.69 -6.81
C SER A 339 18.39 13.38 -6.02
N SER A 340 17.24 12.72 -5.92
CA SER A 340 17.09 11.42 -5.25
C SER A 340 17.78 10.28 -6.00
N ALA A 341 17.82 10.37 -7.33
CA ALA A 341 18.52 9.40 -8.18
C ALA A 341 20.03 9.50 -8.02
N ALA A 342 20.60 10.72 -8.02
CA ALA A 342 22.04 10.93 -7.81
C ALA A 342 22.46 10.47 -6.41
N PHE A 343 21.66 10.78 -5.38
CA PHE A 343 21.89 10.28 -4.02
C PHE A 343 21.90 8.75 -3.95
N ALA A 344 20.89 8.09 -4.52
CA ALA A 344 20.78 6.63 -4.46
C ALA A 344 21.94 5.94 -5.21
N ALA A 345 22.38 6.51 -6.33
CA ALA A 345 23.54 6.00 -7.09
C ALA A 345 24.85 6.16 -6.32
N ASP A 346 25.13 7.35 -5.76
CA ASP A 346 26.33 7.59 -4.94
C ASP A 346 26.34 6.72 -3.68
N LEU A 347 25.19 6.56 -3.03
CA LEU A 347 25.05 5.71 -1.85
C LEU A 347 25.42 4.26 -2.18
N LEU A 348 24.90 3.72 -3.28
CA LEU A 348 25.23 2.36 -3.73
C LEU A 348 26.73 2.23 -4.03
N GLU A 349 27.31 3.16 -4.78
CA GLU A 349 28.73 3.10 -5.18
C GLU A 349 29.65 3.15 -3.96
N ARG A 350 29.38 4.04 -3.00
CA ARG A 350 30.25 4.25 -1.83
C ARG A 350 30.03 3.22 -0.72
N THR A 351 28.83 2.67 -0.60
CA THR A 351 28.46 1.87 0.58
C THR A 351 27.92 0.48 0.25
N GLY A 352 27.53 0.24 -0.98
CA GLY A 352 26.79 -0.96 -1.37
C GLY A 352 25.34 -0.98 -0.89
N VAL A 353 24.79 0.12 -0.35
CA VAL A 353 23.40 0.15 0.14
C VAL A 353 22.46 0.66 -0.93
N ILE A 354 21.38 -0.10 -1.19
CA ILE A 354 20.30 0.28 -2.12
C ILE A 354 19.07 0.74 -1.33
N VAL A 355 18.69 1.99 -1.55
CA VAL A 355 17.45 2.61 -1.10
C VAL A 355 16.55 2.92 -2.30
N THR A 356 15.29 3.28 -2.08
CA THR A 356 14.42 3.69 -3.18
C THR A 356 14.46 5.21 -3.34
N PRO A 357 14.87 5.74 -4.51
CA PRO A 357 14.80 7.17 -4.76
C PRO A 357 13.36 7.65 -4.83
N GLY A 358 13.09 8.84 -4.30
CA GLY A 358 11.73 9.35 -4.19
C GLY A 358 11.06 9.64 -5.53
N LEU A 359 11.85 10.00 -6.55
CA LEU A 359 11.35 10.16 -7.94
C LEU A 359 10.62 8.91 -8.46
N GLY A 360 10.97 7.71 -7.96
CA GLY A 360 10.28 6.47 -8.30
C GLY A 360 8.80 6.39 -7.86
N TYR A 361 8.36 7.32 -7.00
CA TYR A 361 6.97 7.47 -6.55
C TYR A 361 6.23 8.64 -7.21
N GLY A 362 6.88 9.31 -8.15
CA GLY A 362 6.35 10.47 -8.86
C GLY A 362 7.19 11.73 -8.65
N GLN A 363 6.96 12.73 -9.50
CA GLN A 363 7.79 13.95 -9.55
C GLN A 363 7.89 14.69 -8.20
N TRP A 364 6.83 14.68 -7.40
CA TRP A 364 6.79 15.35 -6.10
C TRP A 364 7.47 14.55 -4.97
N GLY A 365 7.95 13.33 -5.29
CA GLY A 365 8.84 12.57 -4.42
C GLY A 365 10.32 12.95 -4.56
N GLU A 366 10.67 13.77 -5.55
CA GLU A 366 12.04 14.24 -5.73
C GLU A 366 12.51 15.02 -4.50
N GLY A 367 13.80 14.89 -4.18
CA GLY A 367 14.36 15.44 -2.94
C GLY A 367 14.24 14.55 -1.71
N PHE A 368 13.66 13.35 -1.84
CA PHE A 368 13.50 12.36 -0.78
C PHE A 368 13.97 10.98 -1.21
N PHE A 369 14.14 10.08 -0.24
CA PHE A 369 14.35 8.65 -0.46
C PHE A 369 13.62 7.82 0.59
N ARG A 370 13.32 6.56 0.25
CA ARG A 370 12.61 5.64 1.14
C ARG A 370 13.51 4.49 1.57
N ILE A 371 13.51 4.20 2.87
CA ILE A 371 14.05 2.98 3.49
C ILE A 371 12.90 2.07 3.87
N SER A 372 13.05 0.76 3.69
CA SER A 372 12.14 -0.26 4.18
C SER A 372 12.66 -0.90 5.47
N LEU A 373 11.76 -1.10 6.42
CA LEU A 373 12.02 -1.74 7.71
C LEU A 373 11.84 -3.27 7.68
N THR A 374 11.56 -3.83 6.50
CA THR A 374 11.26 -5.25 6.30
C THR A 374 12.53 -6.08 6.05
N TYR A 375 13.55 -5.85 6.85
CA TYR A 375 14.81 -6.59 6.80
C TYR A 375 15.27 -6.91 8.22
N PRO A 376 16.02 -8.01 8.45
CA PRO A 376 16.55 -8.37 9.76
C PRO A 376 17.31 -7.23 10.44
N ASP A 377 17.29 -7.23 11.76
CA ASP A 377 17.87 -6.15 12.59
C ASP A 377 19.36 -5.95 12.33
N ASP A 378 20.11 -7.04 12.13
CA ASP A 378 21.55 -7.01 11.80
C ASP A 378 21.82 -6.40 10.42
N VAL A 379 20.96 -6.71 9.42
CA VAL A 379 21.04 -6.13 8.08
C VAL A 379 20.76 -4.63 8.11
N LEU A 380 19.73 -4.19 8.86
CA LEU A 380 19.44 -2.77 9.03
C LEU A 380 20.55 -2.04 9.78
N THR A 381 21.11 -2.64 10.84
CA THR A 381 22.24 -2.09 11.59
C THR A 381 23.45 -1.89 10.69
N GLU A 382 23.81 -2.91 9.91
CA GLU A 382 24.95 -2.81 8.98
C GLU A 382 24.70 -1.76 7.89
N ALA A 383 23.48 -1.71 7.34
CA ALA A 383 23.11 -0.68 6.36
C ALA A 383 23.26 0.74 6.95
N MET A 384 22.75 0.96 8.17
CA MET A 384 22.89 2.26 8.83
C MET A 384 24.36 2.60 9.11
N ASN A 385 25.15 1.66 9.62
CA ASN A 385 26.59 1.86 9.84
C ASN A 385 27.35 2.29 8.58
N ARG A 386 26.92 1.81 7.41
CA ARG A 386 27.50 2.22 6.13
C ARG A 386 27.01 3.59 5.67
N ILE A 387 25.71 3.86 5.81
CA ILE A 387 25.10 5.15 5.41
C ILE A 387 25.70 6.31 6.22
N VAL A 388 25.80 6.17 7.54
CA VAL A 388 26.25 7.26 8.41
C VAL A 388 27.72 7.65 8.15
N LYS A 389 28.57 6.72 7.70
CA LYS A 389 29.96 6.99 7.32
C LYS A 389 30.12 7.84 6.06
N THR A 390 29.06 8.02 5.26
CA THR A 390 29.14 8.75 3.99
C THR A 390 28.84 10.24 4.10
N LYS A 391 28.41 10.70 5.26
CA LYS A 391 28.01 12.10 5.47
C LYS A 391 29.18 13.03 5.79
N GLY A 392 30.36 12.45 6.08
CA GLY A 392 31.63 13.19 6.23
C GLY A 392 32.14 13.77 4.91
#